data_622820636e8d7fd020fa41d1a6fcb129
#
_entry.id   622820636e8d7fd020fa41d1a6fcb129
#
_cell.length_a   1.000
_cell.length_b   1.000
_cell.length_c   1.000
_cell.angle_alpha   90.00
_cell.angle_beta   90.00
_cell.angle_gamma   90.00
#
_symmetry.space_group_name_H-M   'P 1'
#
loop_
_entity.id
_entity.type
_entity.pdbx_description
1 polymer ?
#
loop_
_entity_poly.entity_id
_entity_poly.type
_entity_poly.pdbx_seq_one_letter_code
_entity_poly.pdbx_strand_id
1 'polypeptide(L)'
;NYQEFKIIYLKNPISHPDYQETLDKCKEISWFIDGSVNMAKPLHTIALTKVNDLWVIGYYHHGVPSWKKYDDKPNTFSNSLDIRLARTLINIAGENDISKTIIDPCCGMGTVVLEGLALGYSIKGFDISRDISWKARCNLNHFGFDGMLITKDDINKHQGHYDVAIIDIPYNLYTPITYQEQCAIIQSARRLCDKLVLVSYEKMDKEIKEAGFEIKDCILRKKTELVKFGRYIYVCY
;
A
#
# COMPACT_ATOMS: atom_id res chain seq x y z
N ASN A 1 20.75 -32.69 5.66
CA ASN A 1 20.96 -33.20 4.30
C ASN A 1 19.92 -32.55 3.36
N TYR A 2 20.40 -31.68 2.44
CA TYR A 2 19.55 -30.94 1.51
C TYR A 2 19.69 -31.57 0.12
N GLN A 3 18.69 -32.36 -0.31
CA GLN A 3 18.80 -33.11 -1.55
C GLN A 3 19.02 -32.23 -2.79
N GLU A 4 18.37 -31.07 -2.86
CA GLU A 4 18.56 -30.09 -3.96
C GLU A 4 18.38 -28.68 -3.41
N PHE A 5 19.41 -27.87 -3.49
CA PHE A 5 19.37 -26.52 -2.95
C PHE A 5 19.88 -25.45 -3.92
N LYS A 6 19.49 -24.21 -3.64
CA LYS A 6 20.01 -23.00 -4.27
C LYS A 6 20.31 -21.96 -3.21
N ILE A 7 21.41 -21.24 -3.38
CA ILE A 7 21.69 -20.06 -2.56
C ILE A 7 21.45 -18.81 -3.38
N ILE A 8 20.75 -17.84 -2.82
CA ILE A 8 20.46 -16.54 -3.44
C ILE A 8 20.89 -15.41 -2.53
N TYR A 9 21.36 -14.31 -3.12
CA TYR A 9 21.58 -13.07 -2.38
C TYR A 9 20.33 -12.20 -2.42
N LEU A 10 19.82 -11.80 -1.26
CA LEU A 10 18.72 -10.84 -1.14
C LEU A 10 19.31 -9.44 -0.94
N LYS A 11 19.12 -8.60 -1.94
CA LYS A 11 19.48 -7.17 -1.87
C LYS A 11 18.66 -6.46 -0.79
N ASN A 12 19.31 -5.61 -0.03
CA ASN A 12 18.65 -4.71 0.92
C ASN A 12 19.22 -3.28 0.80
N PRO A 13 18.52 -2.26 1.32
CA PRO A 13 18.94 -0.87 1.18
C PRO A 13 20.10 -0.46 2.11
N ILE A 14 20.51 -1.32 3.03
CA ILE A 14 21.51 -1.00 4.06
C ILE A 14 22.94 -1.31 3.60
N SER A 15 23.11 -2.41 2.85
CA SER A 15 24.43 -2.90 2.43
C SER A 15 24.40 -3.31 0.97
N HIS A 16 25.42 -2.88 0.23
CA HIS A 16 25.57 -3.13 -1.20
C HIS A 16 26.92 -3.80 -1.51
N PRO A 17 27.13 -5.09 -1.08
CA PRO A 17 28.32 -5.82 -1.47
C PRO A 17 28.40 -5.93 -2.99
N ASP A 18 29.61 -5.95 -3.53
CA ASP A 18 29.81 -6.17 -4.95
C ASP A 18 29.43 -7.61 -5.37
N TYR A 19 29.36 -7.81 -6.69
CA TYR A 19 28.99 -9.12 -7.24
C TYR A 19 29.95 -10.23 -6.83
N GLN A 20 31.27 -9.93 -6.83
CA GLN A 20 32.29 -10.94 -6.53
C GLN A 20 32.24 -11.33 -5.04
N GLU A 21 32.15 -10.36 -4.13
CA GLU A 21 31.98 -10.60 -2.68
C GLU A 21 30.76 -11.48 -2.41
N THR A 22 29.64 -11.16 -3.08
CA THR A 22 28.40 -11.94 -2.96
C THR A 22 28.57 -13.38 -3.45
N LEU A 23 29.21 -13.55 -4.61
CA LEU A 23 29.44 -14.87 -5.21
C LEU A 23 30.34 -15.74 -4.35
N ASP A 24 31.42 -15.17 -3.85
CA ASP A 24 32.38 -15.89 -3.02
C ASP A 24 31.76 -16.32 -1.68
N LYS A 25 30.94 -15.46 -1.09
CA LYS A 25 30.21 -15.83 0.13
C LYS A 25 29.16 -16.92 -0.12
N CYS A 26 28.47 -16.90 -1.27
CA CYS A 26 27.55 -17.99 -1.65
C CYS A 26 28.29 -19.32 -1.82
N LYS A 27 29.49 -19.31 -2.44
CA LYS A 27 30.34 -20.51 -2.60
C LYS A 27 30.82 -21.02 -1.23
N GLU A 28 31.36 -20.14 -0.40
CA GLU A 28 31.81 -20.48 0.95
C GLU A 28 30.68 -21.20 1.72
N ILE A 29 29.48 -20.66 1.74
CA ILE A 29 28.36 -21.27 2.43
C ILE A 29 27.97 -22.61 1.82
N SER A 30 28.05 -22.75 0.49
CA SER A 30 27.69 -23.99 -0.19
C SER A 30 28.54 -25.19 0.24
N TRP A 31 29.76 -24.95 0.69
CA TRP A 31 30.63 -26.01 1.20
C TRP A 31 30.22 -26.61 2.57
N PHE A 32 29.40 -25.86 3.31
CA PHE A 32 28.87 -26.33 4.60
C PHE A 32 27.48 -27.00 4.44
N ILE A 33 26.97 -27.09 3.23
CA ILE A 33 25.64 -27.66 2.96
C ILE A 33 25.83 -29.02 2.27
N ASP A 34 25.43 -30.07 2.95
CA ASP A 34 25.42 -31.41 2.37
C ASP A 34 24.22 -31.59 1.43
N GLY A 35 24.49 -31.65 0.13
CA GLY A 35 23.47 -31.77 -0.91
C GLY A 35 23.98 -31.38 -2.31
N SER A 36 23.12 -31.41 -3.29
CA SER A 36 23.39 -31.01 -4.68
C SER A 36 22.80 -29.65 -5.01
N VAL A 37 23.54 -28.87 -5.79
CA VAL A 37 23.06 -27.55 -6.24
C VAL A 37 22.13 -27.71 -7.43
N ASN A 38 20.90 -27.16 -7.33
CA ASN A 38 19.95 -27.08 -8.41
C ASN A 38 19.47 -25.63 -8.61
N MET A 39 19.99 -24.96 -9.64
CA MET A 39 19.68 -23.55 -9.90
C MET A 39 18.29 -23.35 -10.53
N ALA A 40 17.74 -24.37 -11.20
CA ALA A 40 16.48 -24.25 -11.95
C ALA A 40 15.26 -24.56 -11.09
N LYS A 41 15.27 -25.68 -10.38
CA LYS A 41 14.13 -26.16 -9.56
C LYS A 41 14.60 -26.70 -8.21
N PRO A 42 15.15 -25.86 -7.34
CA PRO A 42 15.61 -26.30 -6.03
C PRO A 42 14.44 -26.71 -5.15
N LEU A 43 14.63 -27.75 -4.34
CA LEU A 43 13.71 -28.10 -3.26
C LEU A 43 13.83 -27.13 -2.09
N HIS A 44 15.07 -26.65 -1.87
CA HIS A 44 15.36 -25.69 -0.79
C HIS A 44 16.06 -24.45 -1.35
N THR A 45 15.56 -23.28 -1.01
CA THR A 45 16.26 -22.02 -1.30
C THR A 45 16.78 -21.43 0.00
N ILE A 46 18.09 -21.17 0.03
CA ILE A 46 18.77 -20.53 1.13
C ILE A 46 19.06 -19.09 0.70
N ALA A 47 18.67 -18.15 1.52
CA ALA A 47 18.92 -16.73 1.28
C ALA A 47 20.10 -16.25 2.11
N LEU A 48 20.89 -15.40 1.50
CA LEU A 48 22.00 -14.69 2.10
C LEU A 48 21.78 -13.20 1.92
N THR A 49 21.99 -12.42 2.95
CA THR A 49 22.00 -10.96 2.87
C THR A 49 23.09 -10.39 3.80
N LYS A 50 23.55 -9.18 3.50
CA LYS A 50 24.52 -8.47 4.34
C LYS A 50 23.81 -7.32 5.03
N VAL A 51 23.86 -7.26 6.36
CA VAL A 51 23.27 -6.16 7.16
C VAL A 51 24.42 -5.53 7.94
N ASN A 52 24.78 -4.31 7.59
CA ASN A 52 26.03 -3.68 7.99
C ASN A 52 27.21 -4.60 7.57
N ASP A 53 28.06 -5.02 8.50
CA ASP A 53 29.19 -5.93 8.23
C ASP A 53 28.88 -7.40 8.49
N LEU A 54 27.65 -7.73 8.86
CA LEU A 54 27.23 -9.10 9.19
C LEU A 54 26.54 -9.78 8.01
N TRP A 55 26.97 -10.99 7.70
CA TRP A 55 26.27 -11.87 6.78
C TRP A 55 25.19 -12.66 7.53
N VAL A 56 23.96 -12.52 7.07
CA VAL A 56 22.78 -13.20 7.62
C VAL A 56 22.35 -14.27 6.64
N ILE A 57 22.14 -15.49 7.13
CA ILE A 57 21.68 -16.64 6.34
C ILE A 57 20.35 -17.15 6.89
N GLY A 58 19.48 -17.63 6.01
CA GLY A 58 18.20 -18.22 6.39
C GLY A 58 17.53 -18.98 5.26
N TYR A 59 16.43 -19.64 5.58
CA TYR A 59 15.57 -20.23 4.56
C TYR A 59 14.80 -19.14 3.82
N TYR A 60 14.72 -19.29 2.51
CA TYR A 60 13.91 -18.44 1.67
C TYR A 60 12.65 -19.17 1.23
N HIS A 61 11.52 -18.67 1.67
CA HIS A 61 10.23 -19.10 1.19
C HIS A 61 9.70 -18.08 0.18
N HIS A 62 9.61 -18.48 -1.08
CA HIS A 62 9.02 -17.65 -2.10
C HIS A 62 7.50 -17.61 -1.91
N GLY A 63 7.02 -16.67 -1.12
CA GLY A 63 5.59 -16.40 -1.02
C GLY A 63 5.10 -15.75 -2.30
N VAL A 64 4.08 -16.31 -2.93
CA VAL A 64 3.29 -15.54 -3.90
C VAL A 64 2.46 -14.56 -3.06
N PRO A 65 2.68 -13.25 -3.20
CA PRO A 65 1.93 -12.29 -2.41
C PRO A 65 0.44 -12.43 -2.71
N SER A 66 -0.35 -12.83 -1.73
CA SER A 66 -1.80 -13.06 -1.87
C SER A 66 -2.56 -11.85 -2.41
N TRP A 67 -2.00 -10.64 -2.20
CA TRP A 67 -2.55 -9.38 -2.69
C TRP A 67 -2.36 -9.18 -4.20
N LYS A 68 -1.39 -9.86 -4.84
CA LYS A 68 -1.09 -9.67 -6.27
C LYS A 68 -2.30 -9.99 -7.17
N LYS A 69 -3.16 -10.90 -6.75
CA LYS A 69 -4.41 -11.22 -7.48
C LYS A 69 -5.33 -10.02 -7.65
N TYR A 70 -5.25 -9.02 -6.76
CA TYR A 70 -6.08 -7.81 -6.81
C TYR A 70 -5.59 -6.76 -7.82
N ASP A 71 -4.44 -6.98 -8.49
CA ASP A 71 -4.04 -6.18 -9.65
C ASP A 71 -4.95 -6.45 -10.86
N ASP A 72 -5.57 -7.64 -10.94
CA ASP A 72 -6.41 -8.08 -12.06
C ASP A 72 -7.88 -7.62 -11.94
N LYS A 73 -8.10 -6.42 -11.39
CA LYS A 73 -9.45 -5.83 -11.30
C LYS A 73 -10.05 -5.61 -12.68
N PRO A 74 -11.35 -5.97 -12.90
CA PRO A 74 -12.02 -5.77 -14.18
C PRO A 74 -12.13 -4.29 -14.59
N ASN A 75 -12.14 -3.37 -13.62
CA ASN A 75 -12.16 -1.93 -13.88
C ASN A 75 -10.94 -1.26 -13.25
N THR A 76 -10.15 -0.57 -14.06
CA THR A 76 -8.94 0.14 -13.61
C THR A 76 -8.85 1.52 -14.23
N PHE A 77 -8.18 2.43 -13.54
CA PHE A 77 -7.70 3.69 -14.10
C PHE A 77 -6.17 3.72 -14.01
N SER A 78 -5.53 4.38 -14.97
CA SER A 78 -4.08 4.56 -14.99
C SER A 78 -3.53 5.28 -13.76
N ASN A 79 -4.37 6.00 -13.05
CA ASN A 79 -4.02 6.78 -11.84
C ASN A 79 -4.42 6.11 -10.55
N SER A 80 -5.11 4.98 -10.59
CA SER A 80 -5.44 4.26 -9.36
C SER A 80 -4.19 4.02 -8.54
N LEU A 81 -4.32 4.05 -7.24
CA LEU A 81 -3.26 3.63 -6.35
C LEU A 81 -2.82 2.21 -6.72
N ASP A 82 -1.52 1.98 -6.79
CA ASP A 82 -1.03 0.63 -6.91
C ASP A 82 -1.36 -0.18 -5.64
N ILE A 83 -1.55 -1.46 -5.82
CA ILE A 83 -2.03 -2.34 -4.77
C ILE A 83 -1.08 -2.38 -3.54
N ARG A 84 0.23 -2.24 -3.76
CA ARG A 84 1.21 -2.20 -2.66
C ARG A 84 1.03 -0.96 -1.82
N LEU A 85 0.81 0.19 -2.48
CA LEU A 85 0.56 1.44 -1.76
C LEU A 85 -0.76 1.35 -0.99
N ALA A 86 -1.83 0.87 -1.62
CA ALA A 86 -3.12 0.69 -0.94
C ALA A 86 -2.96 -0.18 0.32
N ARG A 87 -2.26 -1.31 0.22
CA ARG A 87 -1.97 -2.17 1.37
C ARG A 87 -1.13 -1.48 2.44
N THR A 88 -0.15 -0.68 2.03
CA THR A 88 0.66 0.13 2.96
C THR A 88 -0.21 1.14 3.71
N LEU A 89 -1.11 1.83 3.01
CA LEU A 89 -2.04 2.79 3.63
C LEU A 89 -2.96 2.11 4.65
N ILE A 90 -3.50 0.93 4.34
CA ILE A 90 -4.31 0.14 5.28
C ILE A 90 -3.49 -0.26 6.51
N ASN A 91 -2.24 -0.71 6.35
CA ASN A 91 -1.38 -1.05 7.49
C ASN A 91 -1.08 0.17 8.38
N ILE A 92 -0.83 1.34 7.78
CA ILE A 92 -0.64 2.61 8.50
C ILE A 92 -1.93 3.02 9.23
N ALA A 93 -3.07 2.87 8.57
CA ALA A 93 -4.38 3.23 9.11
C ALA A 93 -4.76 2.33 10.30
N GLY A 94 -4.71 1.03 10.08
CA GLY A 94 -5.19 0.03 11.03
C GLY A 94 -4.25 -0.26 12.18
N GLU A 95 -2.92 -0.11 12.02
CA GLU A 95 -1.92 -0.35 13.09
C GLU A 95 -2.04 -1.76 13.71
N ASN A 96 -2.40 -2.76 12.89
CA ASN A 96 -2.71 -4.14 13.29
C ASN A 96 -3.94 -4.33 14.19
N ASP A 97 -4.76 -3.30 14.37
CA ASP A 97 -6.02 -3.38 15.10
C ASP A 97 -7.19 -3.51 14.12
N ILE A 98 -7.62 -4.75 13.89
CA ILE A 98 -8.72 -5.07 12.96
C ILE A 98 -10.11 -4.64 13.48
N SER A 99 -10.22 -4.20 14.73
CA SER A 99 -11.48 -3.68 15.29
C SER A 99 -11.79 -2.27 14.80
N LYS A 100 -10.80 -1.55 14.27
CA LYS A 100 -10.97 -0.20 13.74
C LYS A 100 -11.89 -0.18 12.52
N THR A 101 -12.78 0.80 12.53
CA THR A 101 -13.64 1.12 11.39
C THR A 101 -12.92 2.10 10.47
N ILE A 102 -12.84 1.76 9.18
CA ILE A 102 -12.11 2.56 8.17
C ILE A 102 -13.09 3.05 7.10
N ILE A 103 -12.89 4.28 6.65
CA ILE A 103 -13.61 4.84 5.50
C ILE A 103 -12.64 5.34 4.44
N ASP A 104 -12.98 5.08 3.16
CA ASP A 104 -12.34 5.69 1.99
C ASP A 104 -13.37 6.56 1.26
N PRO A 105 -13.44 7.86 1.54
CA PRO A 105 -14.49 8.74 1.01
C PRO A 105 -14.22 9.29 -0.40
N CYS A 106 -13.10 8.89 -1.00
CA CYS A 106 -12.74 9.18 -2.39
C CYS A 106 -12.23 7.90 -3.07
N CYS A 107 -12.98 6.80 -2.93
CA CYS A 107 -12.47 5.45 -3.13
C CYS A 107 -12.10 5.11 -4.58
N GLY A 108 -12.48 5.93 -5.56
CA GLY A 108 -12.20 5.67 -6.96
C GLY A 108 -12.61 4.26 -7.37
N MET A 109 -11.68 3.46 -7.88
CA MET A 109 -11.93 2.06 -8.27
C MET A 109 -11.98 1.07 -7.10
N GLY A 110 -11.95 1.55 -5.86
CA GLY A 110 -12.08 0.74 -4.65
C GLY A 110 -10.82 -0.05 -4.26
N THR A 111 -9.64 0.36 -4.72
CA THR A 111 -8.39 -0.40 -4.45
C THR A 111 -8.06 -0.47 -2.97
N VAL A 112 -8.21 0.65 -2.24
CA VAL A 112 -7.96 0.70 -0.78
C VAL A 112 -9.01 -0.11 -0.04
N VAL A 113 -10.29 0.00 -0.42
CA VAL A 113 -11.38 -0.77 0.18
C VAL A 113 -11.15 -2.28 -0.01
N LEU A 114 -10.77 -2.69 -1.22
CA LEU A 114 -10.47 -4.08 -1.55
C LEU A 114 -9.33 -4.65 -0.69
N GLU A 115 -8.24 -3.89 -0.52
CA GLU A 115 -7.12 -4.30 0.32
C GLU A 115 -7.48 -4.34 1.80
N GLY A 116 -8.28 -3.40 2.29
CA GLY A 116 -8.77 -3.41 3.67
C GLY A 116 -9.61 -4.64 3.97
N LEU A 117 -10.57 -4.97 3.09
CA LEU A 117 -11.39 -6.18 3.20
C LEU A 117 -10.54 -7.46 3.14
N ALA A 118 -9.53 -7.49 2.25
CA ALA A 118 -8.63 -8.63 2.12
C ALA A 118 -7.75 -8.86 3.36
N LEU A 119 -7.53 -7.82 4.16
CA LEU A 119 -6.81 -7.88 5.45
C LEU A 119 -7.75 -8.09 6.65
N GLY A 120 -9.06 -8.16 6.42
CA GLY A 120 -10.05 -8.42 7.47
C GLY A 120 -10.55 -7.18 8.22
N TYR A 121 -10.24 -5.96 7.71
CA TYR A 121 -10.75 -4.73 8.33
C TYR A 121 -12.21 -4.47 7.99
N SER A 122 -12.91 -3.82 8.93
CA SER A 122 -14.23 -3.22 8.68
C SER A 122 -14.04 -1.90 7.92
N ILE A 123 -14.13 -1.96 6.59
CA ILE A 123 -13.92 -0.81 5.71
C ILE A 123 -15.08 -0.60 4.76
N LYS A 124 -15.44 0.65 4.53
CA LYS A 124 -16.41 1.09 3.51
C LYS A 124 -15.77 2.15 2.62
N GLY A 125 -16.37 2.41 1.48
CA GLY A 125 -15.94 3.48 0.59
C GLY A 125 -17.10 4.17 -0.08
N PHE A 126 -16.85 5.38 -0.57
CA PHE A 126 -17.77 6.04 -1.50
C PHE A 126 -17.01 6.94 -2.47
N ASP A 127 -17.68 7.27 -3.56
CA ASP A 127 -17.20 8.21 -4.55
C ASP A 127 -18.37 9.10 -4.99
N ILE A 128 -18.07 10.35 -5.28
CA ILE A 128 -19.09 11.31 -5.73
C ILE A 128 -19.65 10.94 -7.11
N SER A 129 -18.87 10.25 -7.93
CA SER A 129 -19.25 9.79 -9.26
C SER A 129 -20.03 8.47 -9.18
N ARG A 130 -21.24 8.47 -9.76
CA ARG A 130 -22.08 7.28 -9.85
C ARG A 130 -21.43 6.17 -10.69
N ASP A 131 -20.77 6.52 -11.79
CA ASP A 131 -20.11 5.56 -12.68
C ASP A 131 -18.91 4.93 -11.98
N ILE A 132 -18.10 5.72 -11.30
CA ILE A 132 -16.90 5.25 -10.58
C ILE A 132 -17.31 4.33 -9.42
N SER A 133 -18.27 4.73 -8.59
CA SER A 133 -18.74 3.90 -7.48
C SER A 133 -19.37 2.59 -7.98
N TRP A 134 -20.05 2.58 -9.13
CA TRP A 134 -20.55 1.35 -9.73
C TRP A 134 -19.42 0.42 -10.18
N LYS A 135 -18.40 0.94 -10.87
CA LYS A 135 -17.22 0.18 -11.28
C LYS A 135 -16.44 -0.40 -10.08
N ALA A 136 -16.34 0.38 -9.02
CA ALA A 136 -15.72 -0.10 -7.77
C ALA A 136 -16.51 -1.25 -7.13
N ARG A 137 -17.85 -1.20 -7.14
CA ARG A 137 -18.71 -2.32 -6.72
C ARG A 137 -18.45 -3.57 -7.56
N CYS A 138 -18.35 -3.42 -8.87
CA CYS A 138 -18.03 -4.54 -9.77
C CYS A 138 -16.67 -5.16 -9.41
N ASN A 139 -15.67 -4.33 -9.06
CA ASN A 139 -14.36 -4.81 -8.63
C ASN A 139 -14.45 -5.63 -7.33
N LEU A 140 -15.17 -5.14 -6.32
CA LEU A 140 -15.36 -5.89 -5.06
C LEU A 140 -16.06 -7.22 -5.31
N ASN A 141 -17.17 -7.20 -6.04
CA ASN A 141 -17.95 -8.40 -6.37
C ASN A 141 -17.11 -9.44 -7.13
N HIS A 142 -16.23 -9.00 -8.05
CA HIS A 142 -15.33 -9.89 -8.80
C HIS A 142 -14.44 -10.72 -7.88
N PHE A 143 -14.00 -10.17 -6.75
CA PHE A 143 -13.17 -10.88 -5.77
C PHE A 143 -13.98 -11.50 -4.62
N GLY A 144 -15.30 -11.55 -4.72
CA GLY A 144 -16.18 -12.20 -3.75
C GLY A 144 -16.49 -11.35 -2.51
N PHE A 145 -16.21 -10.06 -2.54
CA PHE A 145 -16.61 -9.13 -1.49
C PHE A 145 -17.96 -8.47 -1.80
N ASP A 146 -18.66 -7.99 -0.77
CA ASP A 146 -19.92 -7.29 -0.96
C ASP A 146 -19.70 -5.90 -1.59
N GLY A 147 -20.13 -5.74 -2.83
CA GLY A 147 -20.06 -4.47 -3.54
C GLY A 147 -20.88 -3.34 -2.90
N MET A 148 -21.87 -3.66 -2.05
CA MET A 148 -22.68 -2.66 -1.34
C MET A 148 -21.90 -1.89 -0.27
N LEU A 149 -20.68 -2.35 0.09
CA LEU A 149 -19.76 -1.61 0.93
C LEU A 149 -19.23 -0.33 0.25
N ILE A 150 -19.46 -0.18 -1.06
CA ILE A 150 -19.18 1.05 -1.80
C ILE A 150 -20.50 1.72 -2.20
N THR A 151 -20.63 2.99 -1.89
CA THR A 151 -21.81 3.80 -2.23
C THR A 151 -21.45 5.01 -3.09
N LYS A 152 -22.45 5.61 -3.76
CA LYS A 152 -22.31 6.93 -4.35
C LYS A 152 -22.66 7.93 -3.27
N ASP A 153 -21.70 8.77 -2.86
CA ASP A 153 -21.91 9.81 -1.84
C ASP A 153 -20.93 10.97 -2.01
N ASP A 154 -21.16 12.06 -1.27
CA ASP A 154 -20.32 13.25 -1.24
C ASP A 154 -19.77 13.43 0.18
N ILE A 155 -18.44 13.45 0.33
CA ILE A 155 -17.77 13.59 1.63
C ILE A 155 -18.26 14.82 2.41
N ASN A 156 -18.60 15.91 1.71
CA ASN A 156 -19.07 17.14 2.33
C ASN A 156 -20.46 16.99 2.97
N LYS A 157 -21.23 15.98 2.56
CA LYS A 157 -22.61 15.72 3.01
C LYS A 157 -22.75 14.46 3.83
N HIS A 158 -21.78 13.54 3.69
CA HIS A 158 -21.81 12.26 4.37
C HIS A 158 -21.91 12.45 5.89
N GLN A 159 -22.75 11.63 6.52
CA GLN A 159 -22.91 11.56 7.97
C GLN A 159 -22.34 10.25 8.47
N GLY A 160 -21.68 10.29 9.61
CA GLY A 160 -21.04 9.14 10.24
C GLY A 160 -19.73 9.51 10.89
N HIS A 161 -19.18 8.58 11.65
CA HIS A 161 -17.88 8.72 12.29
C HIS A 161 -17.16 7.36 12.24
N TYR A 162 -15.87 7.40 11.98
CA TYR A 162 -15.01 6.24 11.79
C TYR A 162 -13.71 6.44 12.57
N ASP A 163 -13.06 5.37 12.95
CA ASP A 163 -11.76 5.49 13.63
C ASP A 163 -10.71 6.10 12.70
N VAL A 164 -10.75 5.73 11.41
CA VAL A 164 -9.76 6.19 10.42
C VAL A 164 -10.39 6.50 9.06
N ALA A 165 -10.00 7.63 8.46
CA ALA A 165 -10.22 7.88 7.04
C ALA A 165 -8.90 7.71 6.25
N ILE A 166 -8.97 7.06 5.08
CA ILE A 166 -7.89 7.02 4.10
C ILE A 166 -8.38 7.79 2.88
N ILE A 167 -7.65 8.82 2.46
CA ILE A 167 -8.05 9.68 1.34
C ILE A 167 -6.87 9.83 0.36
N ASP A 168 -7.01 9.33 -0.87
CA ASP A 168 -6.19 9.79 -2.00
C ASP A 168 -6.91 11.00 -2.60
N ILE A 169 -6.46 12.20 -2.19
CA ILE A 169 -7.18 13.43 -2.53
C ILE A 169 -7.19 13.62 -4.05
N PRO A 170 -8.35 13.88 -4.69
CA PRO A 170 -8.40 14.12 -6.12
C PRO A 170 -7.48 15.27 -6.55
N TYR A 171 -6.85 15.12 -7.71
CA TYR A 171 -5.93 16.09 -8.29
C TYR A 171 -6.20 16.26 -9.80
N ASN A 172 -5.85 17.43 -10.33
CA ASN A 172 -6.25 17.91 -11.66
C ASN A 172 -5.70 17.16 -12.89
N LEU A 173 -5.22 15.91 -12.76
CA LEU A 173 -4.76 15.17 -13.94
C LEU A 173 -5.90 14.58 -14.79
N TYR A 174 -7.03 14.20 -14.15
CA TYR A 174 -8.15 13.53 -14.85
C TYR A 174 -9.52 13.94 -14.33
N THR A 175 -9.62 14.37 -13.10
CA THR A 175 -10.84 14.92 -12.52
C THR A 175 -10.56 16.38 -12.20
N PRO A 176 -11.19 17.32 -12.87
CA PRO A 176 -11.08 18.73 -12.50
C PRO A 176 -11.50 18.91 -11.05
N ILE A 177 -10.62 19.47 -10.24
CA ILE A 177 -10.89 19.82 -8.86
C ILE A 177 -10.19 21.13 -8.54
N THR A 178 -10.86 22.01 -7.85
CA THR A 178 -10.29 23.26 -7.37
C THR A 178 -9.56 23.05 -6.05
N TYR A 179 -8.63 23.96 -5.74
CA TYR A 179 -7.98 23.97 -4.43
C TYR A 179 -8.97 24.09 -3.28
N GLN A 180 -10.03 24.91 -3.43
CA GLN A 180 -11.09 25.05 -2.43
C GLN A 180 -11.84 23.74 -2.17
N GLU A 181 -12.09 22.95 -3.20
CA GLU A 181 -12.72 21.64 -3.06
C GLU A 181 -11.80 20.65 -2.34
N GLN A 182 -10.48 20.68 -2.59
CA GLN A 182 -9.52 19.88 -1.83
C GLN A 182 -9.51 20.26 -0.35
N CYS A 183 -9.50 21.56 -0.04
CA CYS A 183 -9.61 22.05 1.33
C CYS A 183 -10.92 21.57 1.99
N ALA A 184 -12.03 21.64 1.29
CA ALA A 184 -13.33 21.18 1.80
C ALA A 184 -13.35 19.68 2.11
N ILE A 185 -12.66 18.86 1.28
CA ILE A 185 -12.49 17.42 1.53
C ILE A 185 -11.74 17.19 2.86
N ILE A 186 -10.62 17.88 3.09
CA ILE A 186 -9.82 17.74 4.31
C ILE A 186 -10.61 18.20 5.54
N GLN A 187 -11.33 19.32 5.45
CA GLN A 187 -12.21 19.81 6.52
C GLN A 187 -13.34 18.82 6.83
N SER A 188 -13.93 18.22 5.80
CA SER A 188 -14.97 17.19 5.96
C SER A 188 -14.43 15.92 6.59
N ALA A 189 -13.17 15.55 6.28
CA ALA A 189 -12.51 14.40 6.89
C ALA A 189 -12.42 14.54 8.42
N ARG A 190 -12.14 15.75 8.95
CA ARG A 190 -12.05 15.98 10.39
C ARG A 190 -13.35 15.66 11.13
N ARG A 191 -14.47 15.90 10.47
CA ARG A 191 -15.80 15.56 11.00
C ARG A 191 -16.06 14.04 11.01
N LEU A 192 -15.42 13.32 10.11
CA LEU A 192 -15.70 11.91 9.83
C LEU A 192 -14.76 10.94 10.58
N CYS A 193 -13.59 11.39 11.05
CA CYS A 193 -12.63 10.47 11.64
C CYS A 193 -11.75 11.11 12.71
N ASP A 194 -11.21 10.25 13.57
CA ASP A 194 -10.20 10.62 14.56
C ASP A 194 -8.80 10.66 13.97
N LYS A 195 -8.50 9.70 13.07
CA LYS A 195 -7.22 9.59 12.37
C LYS A 195 -7.42 9.73 10.87
N LEU A 196 -6.57 10.54 10.22
CA LEU A 196 -6.55 10.72 8.77
C LEU A 196 -5.23 10.21 8.20
N VAL A 197 -5.32 9.34 7.18
CA VAL A 197 -4.19 8.99 6.29
C VAL A 197 -4.47 9.64 4.94
N LEU A 198 -3.80 10.76 4.67
CA LEU A 198 -4.00 11.55 3.45
C LEU A 198 -2.87 11.31 2.45
N VAL A 199 -3.23 11.06 1.20
CA VAL A 199 -2.30 10.99 0.08
C VAL A 199 -2.54 12.19 -0.82
N SER A 200 -1.47 12.93 -1.16
CA SER A 200 -1.55 14.11 -2.03
C SER A 200 -0.31 14.21 -2.93
N TYR A 201 -0.42 14.94 -4.03
CA TYR A 201 0.72 15.27 -4.89
C TYR A 201 1.46 16.53 -4.44
N GLU A 202 0.76 17.42 -3.79
CA GLU A 202 1.30 18.67 -3.24
C GLU A 202 1.34 18.61 -1.72
N LYS A 203 2.17 19.47 -1.13
CA LYS A 203 2.18 19.61 0.32
C LYS A 203 0.89 20.28 0.78
N MET A 204 0.27 19.69 1.80
CA MET A 204 -1.02 20.11 2.38
C MET A 204 -0.91 20.38 3.88
N ASP A 205 0.30 20.72 4.35
CA ASP A 205 0.58 20.92 5.79
C ASP A 205 -0.33 22.00 6.42
N LYS A 206 -0.56 23.08 5.68
CA LYS A 206 -1.39 24.20 6.14
C LYS A 206 -2.86 23.79 6.23
N GLU A 207 -3.39 23.20 5.17
CA GLU A 207 -4.79 22.79 5.02
C GLU A 207 -5.18 21.73 6.05
N ILE A 208 -4.26 20.79 6.32
CA ILE A 208 -4.43 19.74 7.34
C ILE A 208 -4.53 20.38 8.73
N LYS A 209 -3.64 21.32 9.06
CA LYS A 209 -3.65 22.03 10.35
C LYS A 209 -4.87 22.94 10.49
N GLU A 210 -5.25 23.66 9.43
CA GLU A 210 -6.45 24.50 9.43
C GLU A 210 -7.75 23.71 9.59
N ALA A 211 -7.78 22.45 9.13
CA ALA A 211 -8.88 21.54 9.39
C ALA A 211 -8.91 20.98 10.82
N GLY A 212 -7.88 21.26 11.64
CA GLY A 212 -7.80 20.83 13.04
C GLY A 212 -7.15 19.47 13.26
N PHE A 213 -6.38 18.98 12.30
CA PHE A 213 -5.55 17.79 12.49
C PHE A 213 -4.12 18.14 12.92
N GLU A 214 -3.55 17.30 13.76
CA GLU A 214 -2.12 17.30 14.07
C GLU A 214 -1.39 16.33 13.13
N ILE A 215 -0.36 16.81 12.42
CA ILE A 215 0.47 15.98 11.54
C ILE A 215 1.46 15.21 12.42
N LYS A 216 1.30 13.89 12.48
CA LYS A 216 2.21 12.99 13.20
C LYS A 216 3.41 12.62 12.34
N ASP A 217 3.17 12.35 11.06
CA ASP A 217 4.20 11.95 10.10
C ASP A 217 3.85 12.40 8.69
N CYS A 218 4.89 12.61 7.87
CA CYS A 218 4.76 12.97 6.45
C CYS A 218 5.86 12.30 5.64
N ILE A 219 5.49 11.35 4.81
CA ILE A 219 6.39 10.53 4.00
C ILE A 219 6.26 10.95 2.54
N LEU A 220 7.37 11.26 1.86
CA LEU A 220 7.40 11.47 0.43
C LEU A 220 7.75 10.17 -0.29
N ARG A 221 6.77 9.55 -0.95
CA ARG A 221 6.97 8.39 -1.83
C ARG A 221 7.21 8.85 -3.26
N LYS A 222 8.43 8.69 -3.76
CA LYS A 222 8.78 8.88 -5.18
C LYS A 222 8.60 7.57 -5.94
N LYS A 223 8.15 7.65 -7.19
CA LYS A 223 8.00 6.47 -8.06
C LYS A 223 9.36 5.91 -8.50
N THR A 224 10.33 6.81 -8.74
CA THR A 224 11.75 6.52 -8.98
C THR A 224 12.56 7.74 -8.54
N GLU A 225 13.86 7.59 -8.29
CA GLU A 225 14.73 8.72 -7.92
C GLU A 225 14.84 9.79 -9.03
N LEU A 226 14.63 9.39 -10.29
CA LEU A 226 14.71 10.25 -11.46
C LEU A 226 13.46 11.12 -11.69
N VAL A 227 12.35 10.82 -11.02
CA VAL A 227 11.09 11.54 -11.22
C VAL A 227 10.91 12.61 -10.13
N LYS A 228 10.72 13.86 -10.54
CA LYS A 228 10.44 14.99 -9.62
C LYS A 228 9.09 14.85 -8.89
N PHE A 229 8.19 14.00 -9.38
CA PHE A 229 6.85 13.84 -8.82
C PHE A 229 6.81 12.66 -7.84
N GLY A 230 6.28 12.94 -6.68
CA GLY A 230 6.02 11.95 -5.64
C GLY A 230 4.65 12.17 -5.01
N ARG A 231 4.20 11.21 -4.21
CA ARG A 231 3.03 11.36 -3.35
C ARG A 231 3.47 11.62 -1.93
N TYR A 232 2.92 12.64 -1.32
CA TYR A 232 3.02 12.86 0.12
C TYR A 232 1.98 11.98 0.80
N ILE A 233 2.38 11.27 1.82
CA ILE A 233 1.52 10.44 2.66
C ILE A 233 1.59 11.04 4.05
N TYR A 234 0.50 11.61 4.50
CA TYR A 234 0.36 12.20 5.83
C TYR A 234 -0.36 11.24 6.77
N VAL A 235 0.11 11.18 8.01
CA VAL A 235 -0.56 10.50 9.12
C VAL A 235 -0.92 11.56 10.14
N CYS A 236 -2.21 11.76 10.39
CA CYS A 236 -2.73 12.86 11.17
C CYS A 236 -3.75 12.38 12.21
N TYR A 237 -3.83 13.12 13.34
CA TYR A 237 -4.79 12.85 14.43
C TYR A 237 -5.56 14.11 14.81
#